data_9df125f7583df5e82ab73e38e733efdb
#
_entry.id   9df125f7583df5e82ab73e38e733efdb
#
_cell.length_a   1.000
_cell.length_b   1.000
_cell.length_c   1.000
_cell.angle_alpha   90.00
_cell.angle_beta   90.00
_cell.angle_gamma   90.00
#
_symmetry.space_group_name_H-M   'P 1'
#
loop_
_entity.id
_entity.type
_entity.pdbx_description
1 polymer ?
#
loop_
_entity_poly.entity_id
_entity_poly.type
_entity_poly.pdbx_seq_one_letter_code
_entity_poly.pdbx_strand_id
1 'polypeptide(L)'
;RANRMVFPREVEKARTVIQKELENQGIHTQVRVFAEMVQEVKAPEWRASIETFLGKKRFDLIVDGEYCEKAMEILKSRKLKNCKVVITDKLPETPVTEGSASEILNVPNGFARRYANYLLNGIHLCESLGELHEYPKGGLTKDGMLAKSYAVSCMNMKKTQICLGQDAIELQKKSVREQ
;
A
#
# COMPACT_ATOMS: atom_id res chain seq x y z
N ARG A 1 4.22 13.37 17.66
CA ARG A 1 3.00 12.53 17.58
C ARG A 1 1.94 13.09 16.64
N ALA A 2 1.75 14.39 16.67
CA ALA A 2 0.78 15.08 15.80
C ALA A 2 1.08 14.88 14.31
N ASN A 3 2.32 14.54 13.95
CA ASN A 3 2.78 14.38 12.58
C ASN A 3 2.97 12.91 12.18
N ARG A 4 2.40 12.00 12.95
CA ARG A 4 2.53 10.57 12.68
C ARG A 4 1.27 10.01 12.05
N MET A 5 1.45 9.21 11.00
CA MET A 5 0.35 8.47 10.39
C MET A 5 -0.16 7.40 11.37
N VAL A 6 -1.47 7.25 11.48
CA VAL A 6 -2.10 6.25 12.32
C VAL A 6 -2.52 5.06 11.47
N PHE A 7 -2.00 3.88 11.81
CA PHE A 7 -2.34 2.61 11.15
C PHE A 7 -3.15 1.72 12.11
N PRO A 8 -3.76 0.64 11.63
CA PRO A 8 -4.49 -0.27 12.51
C PRO A 8 -3.62 -0.77 13.67
N ARG A 9 -4.24 -0.92 14.84
CA ARG A 9 -3.55 -1.28 16.07
C ARG A 9 -2.70 -2.55 15.94
N GLU A 10 -3.23 -3.60 15.30
CA GLU A 10 -2.52 -4.86 15.15
C GLU A 10 -1.31 -4.73 14.22
N VAL A 11 -1.37 -3.83 13.25
CA VAL A 11 -0.26 -3.53 12.35
C VAL A 11 0.86 -2.81 13.12
N GLU A 12 0.51 -1.80 13.92
CA GLU A 12 1.48 -1.07 14.73
C GLU A 12 2.15 -1.99 15.76
N LYS A 13 1.37 -2.85 16.39
CA LYS A 13 1.88 -3.85 17.32
C LYS A 13 2.89 -4.78 16.64
N ALA A 14 2.51 -5.33 15.49
CA ALA A 14 3.36 -6.25 14.74
C ALA A 14 4.67 -5.57 14.31
N ARG A 15 4.59 -4.35 13.79
CA ARG A 15 5.78 -3.58 13.41
C ARG A 15 6.73 -3.44 14.59
N THR A 16 6.22 -3.03 15.74
CA THR A 16 7.02 -2.80 16.95
C THR A 16 7.67 -4.11 17.44
N VAL A 17 6.90 -5.19 17.49
CA VAL A 17 7.40 -6.48 17.96
C VAL A 17 8.48 -7.02 17.03
N ILE A 18 8.24 -7.00 15.71
CA ILE A 18 9.21 -7.52 14.73
C ILE A 18 10.48 -6.67 14.78
N GLN A 19 10.35 -5.35 14.82
CA GLN A 19 11.49 -4.42 14.89
C GLN A 19 12.36 -4.74 16.10
N LYS A 20 11.74 -4.89 17.27
CA LYS A 20 12.45 -5.14 18.52
C LYS A 20 13.14 -6.51 18.54
N GLU A 21 12.44 -7.55 18.06
CA GLU A 21 13.02 -8.89 18.00
C GLU A 21 14.23 -8.94 17.05
N LEU A 22 14.15 -8.26 15.92
CA LEU A 22 15.29 -8.15 14.99
C LEU A 22 16.46 -7.42 15.65
N GLU A 23 16.19 -6.32 16.35
CA GLU A 23 17.21 -5.58 17.10
C GLU A 23 17.87 -6.45 18.17
N ASN A 24 17.09 -7.28 18.88
CA ASN A 24 17.61 -8.22 19.88
C ASN A 24 18.55 -9.26 19.25
N GLN A 25 18.39 -9.54 17.97
CA GLN A 25 19.26 -10.44 17.22
C GLN A 25 20.45 -9.71 16.58
N GLY A 26 20.64 -8.42 16.90
CA GLY A 26 21.71 -7.61 16.34
C GLY A 26 21.43 -7.09 14.93
N ILE A 27 20.19 -7.17 14.47
CA ILE A 27 19.79 -6.73 13.14
C ILE A 27 19.17 -5.34 13.23
N HIS A 28 19.86 -4.36 12.69
CA HIS A 28 19.43 -2.96 12.68
C HIS A 28 18.80 -2.64 11.31
N THR A 29 17.55 -2.99 11.16
CA THR A 29 16.75 -2.71 9.96
C THR A 29 15.41 -2.12 10.36
N GLN A 30 14.80 -1.36 9.45
CA GLN A 30 13.49 -0.77 9.74
C GLN A 30 12.38 -1.67 9.21
N VAL A 31 11.38 -1.90 10.05
CA VAL A 31 10.12 -2.54 9.64
C VAL A 31 9.13 -1.41 9.38
N ARG A 32 8.64 -1.32 8.15
CA ARG A 32 7.78 -0.23 7.73
C ARG A 32 6.44 -0.72 7.21
N VAL A 33 5.44 0.13 7.32
CA VAL A 33 4.14 -0.09 6.70
C VAL A 33 4.24 0.38 5.24
N PHE A 34 3.71 -0.42 4.31
CA PHE A 34 3.79 -0.08 2.88
C PHE A 34 3.30 1.34 2.59
N ALA A 35 2.16 1.75 3.17
CA ALA A 35 1.59 3.08 2.95
C ALA A 35 2.58 4.22 3.26
N GLU A 36 3.39 4.09 4.30
CA GLU A 36 4.35 5.14 4.67
C GLU A 36 5.56 5.20 3.73
N MET A 37 5.76 4.17 2.92
CA MET A 37 6.85 4.13 1.95
C MET A 37 6.48 4.74 0.60
N VAL A 38 5.21 5.07 0.40
CA VAL A 38 4.77 5.86 -0.74
C VAL A 38 5.03 7.33 -0.39
N GLN A 39 6.01 7.93 -1.05
CA GLN A 39 6.40 9.31 -0.77
C GLN A 39 5.37 10.30 -1.29
N GLU A 40 4.81 10.03 -2.48
CA GLU A 40 3.90 10.96 -3.15
C GLU A 40 2.94 10.21 -4.05
N VAL A 41 1.70 10.71 -4.13
CA VAL A 41 0.75 10.38 -5.18
C VAL A 41 0.78 11.56 -6.16
N LYS A 42 1.44 11.36 -7.31
CA LYS A 42 1.72 12.44 -8.27
C LYS A 42 0.48 13.06 -8.91
N ALA A 43 -0.62 12.31 -8.96
CA ALA A 43 -1.90 12.77 -9.48
C ALA A 43 -2.96 12.62 -8.38
N PRO A 44 -3.11 13.66 -7.52
CA PRO A 44 -3.95 13.56 -6.32
C PRO A 44 -5.43 13.27 -6.59
N GLU A 45 -5.93 13.55 -7.78
CA GLU A 45 -7.31 13.23 -8.16
C GLU A 45 -7.58 11.72 -8.24
N TRP A 46 -6.52 10.90 -8.31
CA TRP A 46 -6.61 9.45 -8.32
C TRP A 46 -6.47 8.82 -6.93
N ARG A 47 -6.08 9.61 -5.93
CA ARG A 47 -5.76 9.10 -4.59
C ARG A 47 -6.88 8.26 -3.99
N ALA A 48 -8.08 8.80 -3.95
CA ALA A 48 -9.20 8.13 -3.29
C ALA A 48 -9.50 6.76 -3.90
N SER A 49 -9.51 6.66 -5.22
CA SER A 49 -9.79 5.39 -5.89
C SER A 49 -8.66 4.39 -5.71
N ILE A 50 -7.40 4.83 -5.78
CA ILE A 50 -6.24 3.93 -5.57
C ILE A 50 -6.21 3.44 -4.13
N GLU A 51 -6.43 4.31 -3.15
CA GLU A 51 -6.44 3.91 -1.74
C GLU A 51 -7.57 2.92 -1.45
N THR A 52 -8.73 3.15 -2.03
CA THR A 52 -9.87 2.24 -1.88
C THR A 52 -9.57 0.89 -2.51
N PHE A 53 -8.99 0.87 -3.72
CA PHE A 53 -8.61 -0.37 -4.39
C PHE A 53 -7.59 -1.16 -3.56
N LEU A 54 -6.55 -0.50 -3.06
CA LEU A 54 -5.51 -1.16 -2.26
C LEU A 54 -6.05 -1.70 -0.94
N GLY A 55 -6.97 -0.95 -0.32
CA GLY A 55 -7.58 -1.38 0.93
C GLY A 55 -6.54 -1.72 2.01
N LYS A 56 -6.69 -2.89 2.62
CA LYS A 56 -5.81 -3.34 3.71
C LYS A 56 -4.38 -3.63 3.27
N LYS A 57 -4.12 -3.82 1.99
CA LYS A 57 -2.74 -4.02 1.49
C LYS A 57 -1.85 -2.81 1.74
N ARG A 58 -2.44 -1.64 1.93
CA ARG A 58 -1.70 -0.43 2.32
C ARG A 58 -0.95 -0.61 3.64
N PHE A 59 -1.43 -1.53 4.47
CA PHE A 59 -0.90 -1.75 5.83
C PHE A 59 0.03 -2.96 5.93
N ASP A 60 0.35 -3.61 4.82
CA ASP A 60 1.27 -4.73 4.82
C ASP A 60 2.68 -4.24 5.18
N LEU A 61 3.39 -5.07 5.95
CA LEU A 61 4.70 -4.72 6.47
C LEU A 61 5.81 -5.08 5.47
N ILE A 62 6.72 -4.15 5.30
CA ILE A 62 7.87 -4.28 4.39
C ILE A 62 9.14 -4.37 5.22
N VAL A 63 9.94 -5.40 4.97
CA VAL A 63 11.30 -5.55 5.51
C VAL A 63 12.25 -5.78 4.34
N ASP A 64 13.54 -5.53 4.55
CA ASP A 64 14.54 -5.88 3.55
C ASP A 64 14.52 -7.37 3.29
N GLY A 65 14.70 -7.76 2.02
CA GLY A 65 14.50 -9.15 1.59
C GLY A 65 15.33 -10.17 2.35
N GLU A 66 16.56 -9.81 2.72
CA GLU A 66 17.45 -10.70 3.48
C GLU A 66 16.90 -11.06 4.87
N TYR A 67 15.98 -10.27 5.41
CA TYR A 67 15.40 -10.49 6.74
C TYR A 67 13.96 -11.01 6.71
N CYS A 68 13.44 -11.32 5.52
CA CYS A 68 12.06 -11.81 5.37
C CYS A 68 11.78 -13.07 6.18
N GLU A 69 12.65 -14.06 6.09
CA GLU A 69 12.45 -15.31 6.82
C GLU A 69 12.46 -15.11 8.33
N LYS A 70 13.37 -14.25 8.82
CA LYS A 70 13.41 -13.91 10.25
C LYS A 70 12.14 -13.21 10.70
N ALA A 71 11.63 -12.30 9.89
CA ALA A 71 10.36 -11.63 10.17
C ALA A 71 9.20 -12.62 10.20
N MET A 72 9.18 -13.60 9.28
CA MET A 72 8.18 -14.66 9.26
C MET A 72 8.25 -15.53 10.53
N GLU A 73 9.44 -15.87 10.98
CA GLU A 73 9.66 -16.63 12.21
C GLU A 73 9.10 -15.89 13.42
N ILE A 74 9.34 -14.57 13.50
CA ILE A 74 8.83 -13.73 14.59
C ILE A 74 7.30 -13.65 14.52
N LEU A 75 6.75 -13.47 13.33
CA LEU A 75 5.31 -13.44 13.11
C LEU A 75 4.65 -14.71 13.68
N LYS A 76 5.24 -15.85 13.40
CA LYS A 76 4.76 -17.16 13.87
C LYS A 76 4.94 -17.33 15.37
N SER A 77 6.16 -17.12 15.87
CA SER A 77 6.50 -17.38 17.28
C SER A 77 5.76 -16.46 18.25
N ARG A 78 5.52 -15.23 17.85
CA ARG A 78 4.80 -14.24 18.66
C ARG A 78 3.30 -14.23 18.37
N LYS A 79 2.84 -15.07 17.44
CA LYS A 79 1.42 -15.22 17.08
C LYS A 79 0.76 -13.89 16.73
N LEU A 80 1.43 -13.11 15.89
CA LEU A 80 0.93 -11.81 15.46
C LEU A 80 -0.17 -12.01 14.42
N LYS A 81 -1.38 -11.55 14.74
CA LYS A 81 -2.57 -11.73 13.91
C LYS A 81 -2.99 -10.40 13.26
N ASN A 82 -3.80 -10.50 12.21
CA ASN A 82 -4.39 -9.34 11.51
C ASN A 82 -3.33 -8.37 10.97
N CYS A 83 -2.20 -8.91 10.54
CA CYS A 83 -1.12 -8.19 9.88
C CYS A 83 -0.45 -9.14 8.90
N LYS A 84 0.25 -8.58 7.93
CA LYS A 84 0.96 -9.37 6.92
C LYS A 84 2.36 -8.82 6.72
N VAL A 85 3.32 -9.72 6.54
CA VAL A 85 4.68 -9.38 6.13
C VAL A 85 4.82 -9.78 4.67
N VAL A 86 5.24 -8.83 3.84
CA VAL A 86 5.45 -9.08 2.41
C VAL A 86 6.72 -9.88 2.22
N ILE A 87 6.67 -10.91 1.37
CA ILE A 87 7.85 -11.71 1.02
C ILE A 87 8.61 -10.97 -0.08
N THR A 88 9.34 -9.94 0.32
CA THR A 88 9.94 -8.96 -0.59
C THR A 88 11.02 -9.55 -1.48
N ASP A 89 11.75 -10.55 -1.00
CA ASP A 89 12.82 -11.20 -1.77
C ASP A 89 12.28 -12.09 -2.90
N LYS A 90 10.99 -12.38 -2.91
CA LYS A 90 10.35 -13.15 -3.97
C LYS A 90 9.57 -12.29 -4.96
N LEU A 91 9.43 -11.02 -4.69
CA LEU A 91 8.75 -10.10 -5.61
C LEU A 91 9.60 -9.92 -6.88
N PRO A 92 8.99 -10.00 -8.06
CA PRO A 92 9.72 -9.78 -9.30
C PRO A 92 10.17 -8.32 -9.44
N GLU A 93 11.33 -8.14 -10.06
CA GLU A 93 11.78 -6.82 -10.49
C GLU A 93 11.18 -6.55 -11.88
N THR A 94 10.12 -5.77 -11.90
CA THR A 94 9.46 -5.39 -13.15
C THR A 94 9.49 -3.87 -13.28
N PRO A 95 9.62 -3.33 -14.50
CA PRO A 95 9.51 -1.88 -14.67
C PRO A 95 8.08 -1.43 -14.40
N VAL A 96 7.94 -0.15 -14.06
CA VAL A 96 6.62 0.47 -13.91
C VAL A 96 5.92 0.47 -15.26
N THR A 97 4.68 0.01 -15.30
CA THR A 97 3.87 -0.01 -16.53
C THR A 97 3.31 1.38 -16.80
N GLU A 98 3.52 1.88 -18.01
CA GLU A 98 2.95 3.16 -18.45
C GLU A 98 1.42 3.10 -18.42
N GLY A 99 0.81 4.15 -17.89
CA GLY A 99 -0.65 4.26 -17.79
C GLY A 99 -1.26 3.53 -16.59
N SER A 100 -0.44 2.81 -15.83
CA SER A 100 -0.92 2.07 -14.67
C SER A 100 -1.02 2.96 -13.41
N ALA A 101 -1.75 2.46 -12.43
CA ALA A 101 -1.83 3.11 -11.11
C ALA A 101 -0.46 3.18 -10.42
N SER A 102 0.45 2.24 -10.71
CA SER A 102 1.80 2.24 -10.14
C SER A 102 2.62 3.45 -10.60
N GLU A 103 2.39 3.90 -11.84
CA GLU A 103 3.15 5.00 -12.44
C GLU A 103 2.99 6.32 -11.68
N ILE A 104 1.83 6.56 -11.09
CA ILE A 104 1.57 7.83 -10.39
C ILE A 104 1.99 7.83 -8.92
N LEU A 105 2.62 6.75 -8.47
CA LEU A 105 3.16 6.68 -7.10
C LEU A 105 4.68 6.85 -7.13
N ASN A 106 5.18 7.74 -6.28
CA ASN A 106 6.61 7.86 -6.03
C ASN A 106 6.97 6.97 -4.83
N VAL A 107 7.70 5.88 -5.10
CA VAL A 107 8.09 4.89 -4.08
C VAL A 107 9.61 4.68 -4.18
N PRO A 108 10.42 5.44 -3.39
CA PRO A 108 11.88 5.40 -3.51
C PRO A 108 12.52 4.08 -3.09
N ASN A 109 11.95 3.38 -2.11
CA ASN A 109 12.51 2.11 -1.64
C ASN A 109 12.28 0.99 -2.65
N GLY A 110 13.32 0.25 -2.98
CA GLY A 110 13.26 -0.79 -4.01
C GLY A 110 12.28 -1.93 -3.72
N PHE A 111 12.22 -2.40 -2.49
CA PHE A 111 11.29 -3.48 -2.12
C PHE A 111 9.83 -3.00 -2.14
N ALA A 112 9.59 -1.82 -1.60
CA ALA A 112 8.27 -1.20 -1.65
C ALA A 112 7.86 -0.90 -3.09
N ARG A 113 8.81 -0.49 -3.96
CA ARG A 113 8.55 -0.27 -5.40
C ARG A 113 8.10 -1.57 -6.07
N ARG A 114 8.77 -2.66 -5.79
CA ARG A 114 8.37 -3.98 -6.33
C ARG A 114 6.96 -4.35 -5.89
N TYR A 115 6.62 -4.09 -4.64
CA TYR A 115 5.28 -4.39 -4.13
C TYR A 115 4.22 -3.52 -4.78
N ALA A 116 4.49 -2.21 -4.91
CA ALA A 116 3.59 -1.30 -5.64
C ALA A 116 3.35 -1.78 -7.07
N ASN A 117 4.41 -2.18 -7.77
CA ASN A 117 4.31 -2.69 -9.13
C ASN A 117 3.50 -3.99 -9.20
N TYR A 118 3.73 -4.89 -8.25
CA TYR A 118 2.96 -6.13 -8.17
C TYR A 118 1.46 -5.85 -8.02
N LEU A 119 1.11 -4.90 -7.16
CA LEU A 119 -0.29 -4.58 -6.87
C LEU A 119 -0.96 -3.76 -7.98
N LEU A 120 -0.22 -2.87 -8.63
CA LEU A 120 -0.80 -1.78 -9.42
C LEU A 120 -0.39 -1.71 -10.89
N ASN A 121 0.65 -2.43 -11.33
CA ASN A 121 1.03 -2.43 -12.74
C ASN A 121 -0.08 -2.97 -13.65
N GLY A 122 -0.88 -3.89 -13.15
CA GLY A 122 -2.00 -4.45 -13.89
C GLY A 122 -3.28 -3.62 -13.84
N ILE A 123 -3.26 -2.45 -13.20
CA ILE A 123 -4.44 -1.59 -13.05
C ILE A 123 -4.25 -0.34 -13.89
N HIS A 124 -4.91 -0.29 -15.04
CA HIS A 124 -4.85 0.87 -15.95
C HIS A 124 -5.77 1.99 -15.45
N LEU A 125 -5.26 3.21 -15.45
CA LEU A 125 -6.05 4.39 -15.07
C LEU A 125 -6.90 4.83 -16.26
N CYS A 126 -8.22 4.83 -16.09
CA CYS A 126 -9.19 5.08 -17.16
C CYS A 126 -9.96 6.38 -16.91
N GLU A 127 -10.09 7.20 -17.95
CA GLU A 127 -10.78 8.48 -17.87
C GLU A 127 -12.29 8.36 -18.15
N SER A 128 -12.73 7.21 -18.66
CA SER A 128 -14.14 7.01 -19.05
C SER A 128 -14.54 5.54 -18.89
N LEU A 129 -15.84 5.28 -18.92
CA LEU A 129 -16.36 3.92 -18.92
C LEU A 129 -15.99 3.18 -20.21
N GLY A 130 -15.92 3.88 -21.33
CA GLY A 130 -15.49 3.29 -22.58
C GLY A 130 -14.05 2.80 -22.50
N GLU A 131 -13.17 3.59 -21.91
CA GLU A 131 -11.78 3.18 -21.68
C GLU A 131 -11.73 2.02 -20.68
N LEU A 132 -12.50 2.09 -19.60
CA LEU A 132 -12.56 1.00 -18.62
C LEU A 132 -12.95 -0.33 -19.27
N HIS A 133 -13.88 -0.30 -20.21
CA HIS A 133 -14.34 -1.49 -20.96
C HIS A 133 -13.17 -2.17 -21.70
N GLU A 134 -12.15 -1.41 -22.08
CA GLU A 134 -10.99 -1.94 -22.82
C GLU A 134 -9.97 -2.61 -21.88
N TYR A 135 -10.15 -2.48 -20.56
CA TYR A 135 -9.22 -3.03 -19.57
C TYR A 135 -9.93 -3.96 -18.57
N PRO A 136 -10.54 -5.06 -19.08
CA PRO A 136 -11.37 -5.94 -18.23
C PRO A 136 -10.57 -6.71 -17.17
N LYS A 137 -9.25 -6.83 -17.35
CA LYS A 137 -8.38 -7.51 -16.38
C LYS A 137 -7.90 -6.59 -15.27
N GLY A 138 -7.95 -5.29 -15.47
CA GLY A 138 -7.52 -4.31 -14.49
C GLY A 138 -7.66 -2.90 -15.00
N GLY A 139 -8.66 -2.19 -14.53
CA GLY A 139 -8.90 -0.80 -14.87
C GLY A 139 -9.59 -0.07 -13.72
N LEU A 140 -9.35 1.22 -13.60
CA LEU A 140 -9.84 2.02 -12.50
C LEU A 140 -10.19 3.42 -12.98
N THR A 141 -11.34 3.95 -12.56
CA THR A 141 -11.69 5.34 -12.81
C THR A 141 -11.53 6.18 -11.54
N LYS A 142 -11.46 7.50 -11.71
CA LYS A 142 -11.30 8.44 -10.57
C LYS A 142 -12.45 8.32 -9.56
N ASP A 143 -13.65 8.04 -10.03
CA ASP A 143 -14.84 7.94 -9.18
C ASP A 143 -15.09 6.52 -8.61
N GLY A 144 -14.11 5.62 -8.78
CA GLY A 144 -14.14 4.34 -8.09
C GLY A 144 -14.77 3.18 -8.83
N MET A 145 -14.95 3.28 -10.15
CA MET A 145 -15.33 2.11 -10.96
C MET A 145 -14.10 1.24 -11.16
N LEU A 146 -14.23 -0.03 -10.88
CA LEU A 146 -13.14 -1.00 -10.96
C LEU A 146 -13.52 -2.14 -11.90
N ALA A 147 -12.68 -2.39 -12.91
CA ALA A 147 -12.74 -3.58 -13.74
C ALA A 147 -11.61 -4.51 -13.34
N LYS A 148 -11.91 -5.73 -12.95
CA LYS A 148 -10.93 -6.74 -12.60
C LYS A 148 -11.52 -8.13 -12.83
N SER A 149 -10.71 -9.03 -13.38
CA SER A 149 -11.15 -10.39 -13.64
C SER A 149 -12.45 -10.45 -14.46
N TYR A 150 -12.58 -9.55 -15.44
CA TYR A 150 -13.71 -9.44 -16.36
C TYR A 150 -15.04 -9.05 -15.68
N ALA A 151 -14.98 -8.47 -14.51
CA ALA A 151 -16.16 -7.97 -13.80
C ALA A 151 -15.95 -6.51 -13.38
N VAL A 152 -17.01 -5.73 -13.45
CA VAL A 152 -16.97 -4.31 -13.09
C VAL A 152 -17.78 -4.08 -11.82
N SER A 153 -17.22 -3.31 -10.90
CA SER A 153 -17.89 -2.95 -9.66
C SER A 153 -17.73 -1.45 -9.38
N CYS A 154 -18.63 -0.93 -8.57
CA CYS A 154 -18.53 0.43 -8.05
C CYS A 154 -18.06 0.34 -6.61
N MET A 155 -16.84 0.81 -6.34
CA MET A 155 -16.25 0.74 -5.00
C MET A 155 -16.87 1.80 -4.07
N ASN A 156 -16.97 1.45 -2.78
CA ASN A 156 -17.41 2.41 -1.78
C ASN A 156 -16.20 3.19 -1.26
N MET A 157 -16.02 4.41 -1.75
CA MET A 157 -14.87 5.25 -1.39
C MET A 157 -15.11 6.12 -0.15
N LYS A 158 -16.34 6.24 0.34
CA LYS A 158 -16.69 7.14 1.44
C LYS A 158 -16.03 6.78 2.77
N LYS A 159 -15.71 5.49 2.98
CA LYS A 159 -15.12 4.98 4.22
C LYS A 159 -13.61 4.85 4.18
N THR A 160 -12.99 5.24 3.08
CA THR A 160 -11.55 5.07 2.91
C THR A 160 -10.79 6.22 3.55
N GLN A 161 -9.95 5.90 4.53
CA GLN A 161 -9.00 6.89 5.08
C GLN A 161 -7.81 7.05 4.14
N ILE A 162 -7.30 8.27 4.07
CA ILE A 162 -6.12 8.59 3.28
C ILE A 162 -4.87 8.18 4.06
N CYS A 163 -4.02 7.33 3.47
CA CYS A 163 -2.81 6.81 4.11
C CYS A 163 -1.56 6.93 3.24
N LEU A 164 -1.70 7.07 1.92
CA LEU A 164 -0.58 7.12 1.00
C LEU A 164 0.00 8.53 0.89
N GLY A 165 1.34 8.62 0.83
CA GLY A 165 2.05 9.87 0.62
C GLY A 165 2.33 10.64 1.89
N GLN A 166 3.35 11.49 1.84
CA GLN A 166 3.76 12.28 2.99
C GLN A 166 2.74 13.35 3.40
N ASP A 167 1.92 13.79 2.46
CA ASP A 167 0.84 14.75 2.71
C ASP A 167 -0.41 14.11 3.32
N ALA A 168 -0.44 12.79 3.43
CA ALA A 168 -1.60 12.06 3.96
C ALA A 168 -1.96 12.49 5.39
N ILE A 169 -0.98 12.79 6.22
CA ILE A 169 -1.20 13.25 7.61
C ILE A 169 -2.04 14.53 7.61
N GLU A 170 -1.68 15.50 6.78
CA GLU A 170 -2.40 16.76 6.69
C GLU A 170 -3.82 16.57 6.14
N LEU A 171 -3.96 15.69 5.15
CA LEU A 171 -5.27 15.38 4.57
C LEU A 171 -6.18 14.67 5.58
N GLN A 172 -5.63 13.77 6.41
CA GLN A 172 -6.39 13.15 7.50
C GLN A 172 -6.87 14.17 8.53
N LYS A 173 -6.00 15.09 8.93
CA LYS A 173 -6.34 16.15 9.88
C LYS A 173 -7.46 17.04 9.34
N LYS A 174 -7.41 17.40 8.07
CA LYS A 174 -8.43 18.20 7.41
C LYS A 174 -9.78 17.48 7.42
N SER A 175 -9.79 16.20 7.08
CA SER A 175 -11.01 15.40 7.06
C SER A 175 -11.68 15.35 8.45
N VAL A 176 -10.89 15.18 9.50
CA VAL A 176 -11.39 15.17 10.89
C VAL A 176 -12.00 16.52 11.27
N ARG A 177 -11.36 17.63 10.85
CA ARG A 177 -11.85 18.99 11.15
C ARG A 177 -13.18 19.30 10.44
N GLU A 178 -13.41 18.70 9.28
CA GLU A 178 -14.64 18.93 8.50
C GLU A 178 -15.81 18.07 9.00
N GLN A 179 -15.55 17.12 9.88
CA GLN A 179 -16.58 16.34 10.54
C GLN A 179 -17.06 17.05 11.81
#